data_b4d2419872666e9c7c009519bcd3d894
#
_entry.id   b4d2419872666e9c7c009519bcd3d894
#
_cell.length_a   1.000
_cell.length_b   1.000
_cell.length_c   1.000
_cell.angle_alpha   90.00
_cell.angle_beta   90.00
_cell.angle_gamma   90.00
#
_symmetry.space_group_name_H-M   'P 1'
#
loop_
_entity.id
_entity.type
_entity.pdbx_description
1 polymer ?
#
loop_
_entity_poly.entity_id
_entity_poly.type
_entity_poly.pdbx_seq_one_letter_code
_entity_poly.pdbx_strand_id
1 'polypeptide(L)'
;MIKTVLFDLDGTLLNTIDDLADAGNWVCAQNGWPTFTVAQFKLMVGNGIPKLVERFSPADARTPAQLAATLAQFTARYDAHKEDKTAPYPGIPALLDALKAEGIQCAVFSNKADALCGGIIAHYFGTGRFDAVRGNRPGVPTKPDPTGLYALMTELGADPTATLFMGD
;
A
#
# COMPACT_ATOMS: atom_id res chain seq x y z
N MET A 1 23.02 8.91 -13.95
CA MET A 1 22.72 7.45 -13.93
C MET A 1 21.90 7.17 -12.67
N ILE A 2 20.79 6.44 -12.77
CA ILE A 2 19.97 6.08 -11.59
C ILE A 2 20.73 5.09 -10.71
N LYS A 3 20.70 5.35 -9.41
CA LYS A 3 21.36 4.51 -8.38
C LYS A 3 20.37 3.98 -7.34
N THR A 4 19.21 4.61 -7.22
CA THR A 4 18.17 4.22 -6.25
C THR A 4 16.82 4.22 -6.93
N VAL A 5 16.02 3.20 -6.69
CA VAL A 5 14.61 3.13 -7.11
C VAL A 5 13.74 2.92 -5.88
N LEU A 6 12.81 3.83 -5.66
CA LEU A 6 11.82 3.77 -4.61
C LEU A 6 10.47 3.37 -5.23
N PHE A 7 9.83 2.38 -4.67
CA PHE A 7 8.58 1.82 -5.19
C PHE A 7 7.42 2.10 -4.23
N ASP A 8 6.27 2.44 -4.78
CA ASP A 8 5.02 2.22 -4.06
C ASP A 8 4.72 0.71 -3.99
N LEU A 9 3.82 0.33 -3.12
CA LEU A 9 3.44 -1.06 -2.89
C LEU A 9 2.14 -1.42 -3.62
N ASP A 10 1.02 -0.90 -3.12
CA ASP A 10 -0.32 -1.22 -3.63
C ASP A 10 -0.54 -0.55 -5.01
N GLY A 11 -0.85 -1.32 -6.04
CA GLY A 11 -1.01 -0.82 -7.41
C GLY A 11 0.30 -0.70 -8.22
N THR A 12 1.46 -0.91 -7.58
CA THR A 12 2.79 -0.81 -8.24
C THR A 12 3.56 -2.11 -8.17
N LEU A 13 3.95 -2.57 -7.00
CA LEU A 13 4.61 -3.88 -6.82
C LEU A 13 3.61 -5.02 -6.78
N LEU A 14 2.49 -4.82 -6.08
CA LEU A 14 1.45 -5.82 -5.86
C LEU A 14 0.09 -5.32 -6.38
N ASN A 15 -0.62 -6.21 -7.06
CA ASN A 15 -2.04 -6.04 -7.35
C ASN A 15 -2.85 -6.47 -6.13
N THR A 16 -3.18 -5.53 -5.26
CA THR A 16 -3.90 -5.75 -4.00
C THR A 16 -5.38 -5.38 -4.09
N ILE A 17 -5.83 -4.88 -5.25
CA ILE A 17 -7.12 -4.23 -5.37
C ILE A 17 -8.30 -5.19 -5.17
N ASP A 18 -8.18 -6.45 -5.60
CA ASP A 18 -9.27 -7.42 -5.50
C ASP A 18 -9.54 -7.79 -4.03
N ASP A 19 -8.49 -8.02 -3.23
CA ASP A 19 -8.63 -8.32 -1.80
C ASP A 19 -9.14 -7.11 -1.01
N LEU A 20 -8.72 -5.89 -1.37
CA LEU A 20 -9.26 -4.66 -0.78
C LEU A 20 -10.74 -4.48 -1.11
N ALA A 21 -11.13 -4.74 -2.36
CA ALA A 21 -12.52 -4.63 -2.80
C ALA A 21 -13.40 -5.70 -2.15
N ASP A 22 -12.93 -6.94 -2.06
CA ASP A 22 -13.65 -8.03 -1.40
C ASP A 22 -13.87 -7.73 0.10
N ALA A 23 -12.84 -7.23 0.80
CA ALA A 23 -12.96 -6.85 2.20
C ALA A 23 -13.95 -5.70 2.39
N GLY A 24 -13.88 -4.65 1.56
CA GLY A 24 -14.81 -3.52 1.61
C GLY A 24 -16.25 -3.94 1.30
N ASN A 25 -16.47 -4.74 0.27
CA ASN A 25 -17.79 -5.25 -0.10
C ASN A 25 -18.35 -6.20 0.96
N TRP A 26 -17.52 -7.00 1.61
CA TRP A 26 -17.95 -7.80 2.75
C TRP A 26 -18.47 -6.91 3.88
N VAL A 27 -17.76 -5.84 4.24
CA VAL A 27 -18.21 -4.88 5.26
C VAL A 27 -19.52 -4.19 4.83
N CYS A 28 -19.61 -3.77 3.57
CA CYS A 28 -20.86 -3.18 3.03
C CYS A 28 -22.03 -4.15 3.19
N ALA A 29 -21.85 -5.43 2.82
CA ALA A 29 -22.90 -6.43 2.95
C ALA A 29 -23.31 -6.68 4.41
N GLN A 30 -22.37 -6.74 5.35
CA GLN A 30 -22.67 -6.91 6.79
C GLN A 30 -23.49 -5.75 7.36
N ASN A 31 -23.33 -4.54 6.81
CA ASN A 31 -24.03 -3.34 7.27
C ASN A 31 -25.27 -2.99 6.42
N GLY A 32 -25.63 -3.83 5.42
CA GLY A 32 -26.75 -3.56 4.53
C GLY A 32 -26.54 -2.39 3.57
N TRP A 33 -25.27 -2.06 3.26
CA TRP A 33 -24.88 -0.97 2.36
C TRP A 33 -24.70 -1.47 0.92
N PRO A 34 -24.81 -0.57 -0.07
CA PRO A 34 -24.48 -0.90 -1.45
C PRO A 34 -23.03 -1.36 -1.60
N THR A 35 -22.81 -2.34 -2.47
CA THR A 35 -21.48 -2.81 -2.85
C THR A 35 -20.96 -2.04 -4.08
N PHE A 36 -19.65 -2.13 -4.31
CA PHE A 36 -18.94 -1.41 -5.36
C PHE A 36 -18.17 -2.38 -6.26
N THR A 37 -17.98 -2.01 -7.51
CA THR A 37 -17.10 -2.75 -8.43
C THR A 37 -15.63 -2.53 -8.08
N VAL A 38 -14.74 -3.41 -8.54
CA VAL A 38 -13.28 -3.24 -8.42
C VAL A 38 -12.82 -1.91 -9.05
N ALA A 39 -13.42 -1.53 -10.18
CA ALA A 39 -13.11 -0.25 -10.84
C ALA A 39 -13.44 0.97 -9.95
N GLN A 40 -14.52 0.91 -9.19
CA GLN A 40 -14.85 1.94 -8.22
C GLN A 40 -13.89 1.93 -7.03
N PHE A 41 -13.50 0.75 -6.52
CA PHE A 41 -12.49 0.65 -5.47
C PHE A 41 -11.14 1.25 -5.89
N LYS A 42 -10.71 1.10 -7.15
CA LYS A 42 -9.50 1.74 -7.68
C LYS A 42 -9.50 3.26 -7.49
N LEU A 43 -10.67 3.89 -7.55
CA LEU A 43 -10.80 5.34 -7.33
C LEU A 43 -10.84 5.73 -5.83
N MET A 44 -11.02 4.76 -4.95
CA MET A 44 -11.12 4.98 -3.50
C MET A 44 -9.83 4.72 -2.76
N VAL A 45 -8.94 3.86 -3.29
CA VAL A 45 -7.65 3.52 -2.66
C VAL A 45 -6.60 4.61 -2.85
N GLY A 46 -5.44 4.45 -2.20
CA GLY A 46 -4.26 5.33 -2.35
C GLY A 46 -3.95 6.21 -1.14
N ASN A 47 -4.93 6.55 -0.30
CA ASN A 47 -4.75 7.43 0.87
C ASN A 47 -4.83 6.70 2.23
N GLY A 48 -4.53 5.40 2.23
CA GLY A 48 -4.60 4.53 3.41
C GLY A 48 -6.00 3.98 3.70
N ILE A 49 -6.05 2.94 4.53
CA ILE A 49 -7.29 2.21 4.86
C ILE A 49 -8.35 3.09 5.52
N PRO A 50 -8.04 4.00 6.48
CA PRO A 50 -9.06 4.85 7.06
C PRO A 50 -9.82 5.70 6.03
N LYS A 51 -9.10 6.22 5.02
CA LYS A 51 -9.72 7.02 3.95
C LYS A 51 -10.53 6.15 2.98
N LEU A 52 -10.09 4.94 2.71
CA LEU A 52 -10.85 3.96 1.94
C LEU A 52 -12.19 3.64 2.65
N VAL A 53 -12.16 3.37 3.95
CA VAL A 53 -13.33 3.09 4.78
C VAL A 53 -14.32 4.26 4.74
N GLU A 54 -13.83 5.49 4.92
CA GLU A 54 -14.66 6.70 4.82
C GLU A 54 -15.35 6.80 3.45
N ARG A 55 -14.63 6.49 2.37
CA ARG A 55 -15.13 6.63 0.98
C ARG A 55 -16.23 5.65 0.64
N PHE A 56 -16.14 4.39 1.06
CA PHE A 56 -17.19 3.41 0.79
C PHE A 56 -18.34 3.44 1.82
N SER A 57 -18.16 4.07 2.99
CA SER A 57 -19.24 4.24 3.96
C SER A 57 -20.30 5.24 3.47
N PRO A 58 -21.61 4.99 3.65
CA PRO A 58 -22.65 5.95 3.38
C PRO A 58 -22.50 7.22 4.23
N ALA A 59 -23.00 8.36 3.74
CA ALA A 59 -22.83 9.65 4.40
C ALA A 59 -23.38 9.69 5.83
N ASP A 60 -24.50 9.00 6.07
CA ASP A 60 -25.16 8.87 7.37
C ASP A 60 -24.45 7.91 8.35
N ALA A 61 -23.45 7.16 7.88
CA ALA A 61 -22.62 6.24 8.65
C ALA A 61 -21.18 6.76 8.89
N ARG A 62 -20.95 8.06 8.77
CA ARG A 62 -19.60 8.68 8.88
C ARG A 62 -19.32 9.42 10.17
N THR A 63 -20.07 9.15 11.25
CA THR A 63 -19.67 9.67 12.55
C THR A 63 -18.33 9.03 12.99
N PRO A 64 -17.50 9.71 13.83
CA PRO A 64 -16.22 9.14 14.27
C PRO A 64 -16.33 7.75 14.87
N ALA A 65 -17.36 7.48 15.67
CA ALA A 65 -17.59 6.18 16.28
C ALA A 65 -17.96 5.10 15.24
N GLN A 66 -18.81 5.43 14.26
CA GLN A 66 -19.17 4.51 13.17
C GLN A 66 -17.99 4.21 12.28
N LEU A 67 -17.21 5.22 11.88
CA LEU A 67 -16.00 5.01 11.08
C LEU A 67 -14.96 4.14 11.82
N ALA A 68 -14.79 4.32 13.12
CA ALA A 68 -13.92 3.47 13.93
C ALA A 68 -14.39 2.01 13.95
N ALA A 69 -15.68 1.77 14.12
CA ALA A 69 -16.27 0.43 14.08
C ALA A 69 -16.12 -0.23 12.70
N THR A 70 -16.42 0.52 11.63
CA THR A 70 -16.27 0.06 10.24
C THR A 70 -14.82 -0.24 9.90
N LEU A 71 -13.89 0.60 10.36
CA LEU A 71 -12.44 0.38 10.20
C LEU A 71 -12.00 -0.91 10.88
N ALA A 72 -12.48 -1.19 12.09
CA ALA A 72 -12.16 -2.44 12.79
C ALA A 72 -12.69 -3.67 12.03
N GLN A 73 -13.93 -3.62 11.53
CA GLN A 73 -14.51 -4.69 10.70
C GLN A 73 -13.69 -4.93 9.42
N PHE A 74 -13.35 -3.84 8.72
CA PHE A 74 -12.54 -3.91 7.49
C PHE A 74 -11.17 -4.51 7.77
N THR A 75 -10.48 -4.01 8.80
CA THR A 75 -9.12 -4.45 9.14
C THR A 75 -9.11 -5.94 9.48
N ALA A 76 -10.03 -6.40 10.32
CA ALA A 76 -10.14 -7.81 10.68
C ALA A 76 -10.39 -8.70 9.43
N ARG A 77 -11.30 -8.28 8.54
CA ARG A 77 -11.59 -9.01 7.31
C ARG A 77 -10.39 -9.00 6.36
N TYR A 78 -9.80 -7.84 6.11
CA TYR A 78 -8.67 -7.70 5.21
C TYR A 78 -7.44 -8.47 5.69
N ASP A 79 -7.11 -8.42 6.99
CA ASP A 79 -5.97 -9.15 7.54
C ASP A 79 -6.09 -10.66 7.36
N ALA A 80 -7.31 -11.19 7.44
CA ALA A 80 -7.57 -12.62 7.24
C ALA A 80 -7.53 -13.05 5.75
N HIS A 81 -7.69 -12.13 4.79
CA HIS A 81 -7.90 -12.43 3.37
C HIS A 81 -7.02 -11.62 2.41
N LYS A 82 -6.04 -10.88 2.90
CA LYS A 82 -5.19 -9.96 2.11
C LYS A 82 -4.24 -10.66 1.12
N GLU A 83 -4.19 -11.96 1.14
CA GLU A 83 -3.33 -12.80 0.30
C GLU A 83 -4.13 -13.77 -0.58
N ASP A 84 -5.48 -13.66 -0.59
CA ASP A 84 -6.34 -14.58 -1.35
C ASP A 84 -6.20 -14.39 -2.87
N LYS A 85 -6.07 -13.13 -3.33
CA LYS A 85 -5.97 -12.74 -4.75
C LYS A 85 -4.79 -11.82 -5.04
N THR A 86 -4.16 -11.26 -4.02
CA THR A 86 -3.00 -10.39 -4.15
C THR A 86 -1.85 -11.14 -4.81
N ALA A 87 -1.19 -10.51 -5.77
CA ALA A 87 -0.03 -11.06 -6.45
C ALA A 87 0.89 -9.93 -6.96
N PRO A 88 2.20 -10.20 -7.15
CA PRO A 88 3.07 -9.28 -7.87
C PRO A 88 2.57 -9.02 -9.29
N TYR A 89 2.69 -7.78 -9.76
CA TYR A 89 2.43 -7.52 -11.16
C TYR A 89 3.42 -8.29 -12.06
N PRO A 90 2.97 -8.74 -13.26
CA PRO A 90 3.84 -9.41 -14.21
C PRO A 90 5.10 -8.59 -14.49
N GLY A 91 6.27 -9.25 -14.41
CA GLY A 91 7.57 -8.62 -14.67
C GLY A 91 8.23 -7.97 -13.45
N ILE A 92 7.51 -7.69 -12.35
CA ILE A 92 8.10 -7.07 -11.15
C ILE A 92 9.24 -7.93 -10.55
N PRO A 93 9.10 -9.25 -10.34
CA PRO A 93 10.21 -10.06 -9.83
C PRO A 93 11.46 -9.98 -10.71
N ALA A 94 11.30 -10.07 -12.03
CA ALA A 94 12.42 -9.99 -12.98
C ALA A 94 13.05 -8.58 -13.00
N LEU A 95 12.25 -7.52 -12.90
CA LEU A 95 12.76 -6.15 -12.77
C LEU A 95 13.62 -5.99 -11.51
N LEU A 96 13.15 -6.49 -10.38
CA LEU A 96 13.89 -6.42 -9.11
C LEU A 96 15.20 -7.21 -9.19
N ASP A 97 15.21 -8.38 -9.89
CA ASP A 97 16.45 -9.14 -10.15
C ASP A 97 17.44 -8.34 -10.99
N ALA A 98 16.97 -7.72 -12.06
CA ALA A 98 17.82 -6.91 -12.95
C ALA A 98 18.39 -5.68 -12.21
N LEU A 99 17.57 -4.95 -11.43
CA LEU A 99 18.05 -3.81 -10.64
C LEU A 99 19.13 -4.22 -9.63
N LYS A 100 18.93 -5.37 -8.97
CA LYS A 100 19.90 -5.91 -8.02
C LYS A 100 21.23 -6.31 -8.71
N ALA A 101 21.14 -6.91 -9.90
CA ALA A 101 22.33 -7.29 -10.68
C ALA A 101 23.15 -6.07 -11.11
N GLU A 102 22.50 -4.94 -11.39
CA GLU A 102 23.13 -3.65 -11.71
C GLU A 102 23.60 -2.87 -10.46
N GLY A 103 23.42 -3.43 -9.26
CA GLY A 103 23.80 -2.76 -8.00
C GLY A 103 22.93 -1.55 -7.66
N ILE A 104 21.73 -1.48 -8.21
CA ILE A 104 20.78 -0.39 -7.93
C ILE A 104 20.07 -0.68 -6.61
N GLN A 105 20.10 0.29 -5.70
CA GLN A 105 19.40 0.23 -4.42
C GLN A 105 17.90 0.31 -4.62
N CYS A 106 17.14 -0.58 -3.95
CA CYS A 106 15.69 -0.65 -4.07
C CYS A 106 15.03 -0.52 -2.69
N ALA A 107 14.03 0.34 -2.58
CA ALA A 107 13.25 0.43 -1.34
C ALA A 107 11.75 0.64 -1.62
N VAL A 108 10.93 0.38 -0.61
CA VAL A 108 9.47 0.54 -0.67
C VAL A 108 9.05 1.73 0.19
N PHE A 109 8.18 2.60 -0.38
CA PHE A 109 7.55 3.70 0.32
C PHE A 109 6.04 3.75 0.03
N SER A 110 5.21 3.42 1.01
CA SER A 110 3.76 3.23 0.84
C SER A 110 2.93 4.00 1.86
N ASN A 111 1.70 4.36 1.48
CA ASN A 111 0.66 4.85 2.40
C ASN A 111 -0.01 3.73 3.23
N LYS A 112 0.31 2.47 2.95
CA LYS A 112 -0.09 1.31 3.77
C LYS A 112 0.55 1.41 5.16
N ALA A 113 -0.15 0.96 6.20
CA ALA A 113 0.40 0.93 7.57
C ALA A 113 1.77 0.22 7.62
N ASP A 114 2.77 0.85 8.24
CA ASP A 114 4.16 0.36 8.29
C ASP A 114 4.26 -1.07 8.85
N ALA A 115 3.48 -1.37 9.88
CA ALA A 115 3.44 -2.70 10.49
C ALA A 115 3.02 -3.84 9.52
N LEU A 116 2.32 -3.52 8.43
CA LEU A 116 1.87 -4.50 7.44
C LEU A 116 2.85 -4.65 6.26
N CYS A 117 3.64 -3.61 5.99
CA CYS A 117 4.49 -3.57 4.78
C CYS A 117 5.58 -4.65 4.80
N GLY A 118 6.28 -4.81 5.92
CA GLY A 118 7.39 -5.77 6.02
C GLY A 118 6.96 -7.22 5.80
N GLY A 119 5.84 -7.62 6.40
CA GLY A 119 5.31 -8.98 6.26
C GLY A 119 4.88 -9.31 4.83
N ILE A 120 4.13 -8.41 4.19
CA ILE A 120 3.65 -8.63 2.81
C ILE A 120 4.81 -8.63 1.81
N ILE A 121 5.81 -7.76 1.98
CA ILE A 121 7.01 -7.76 1.14
C ILE A 121 7.80 -9.05 1.31
N ALA A 122 8.00 -9.52 2.54
CA ALA A 122 8.71 -10.78 2.80
C ALA A 122 7.98 -11.99 2.20
N HIS A 123 6.64 -11.99 2.25
CA HIS A 123 5.82 -13.06 1.67
C HIS A 123 5.98 -13.18 0.15
N TYR A 124 5.88 -12.05 -0.59
CA TYR A 124 5.89 -12.09 -2.05
C TYR A 124 7.28 -12.00 -2.69
N PHE A 125 8.25 -11.38 -2.02
CA PHE A 125 9.56 -11.07 -2.62
C PHE A 125 10.74 -11.67 -1.84
N GLY A 126 10.47 -12.24 -0.67
CA GLY A 126 11.52 -12.75 0.24
C GLY A 126 12.16 -11.64 1.10
N THR A 127 12.90 -12.07 2.11
CA THR A 127 13.67 -11.16 2.97
C THR A 127 14.94 -10.67 2.26
N GLY A 128 15.33 -9.41 2.53
CA GLY A 128 16.56 -8.82 1.95
C GLY A 128 16.46 -8.48 0.47
N ARG A 129 15.25 -8.42 -0.08
CA ARG A 129 15.02 -8.00 -1.46
C ARG A 129 15.08 -6.49 -1.63
N PHE A 130 14.67 -5.76 -0.61
CA PHE A 130 14.71 -4.31 -0.55
C PHE A 130 15.63 -3.84 0.56
N ASP A 131 16.35 -2.74 0.32
CA ASP A 131 17.27 -2.11 1.27
C ASP A 131 16.51 -1.46 2.43
N ALA A 132 15.28 -0.99 2.18
CA ALA A 132 14.36 -0.52 3.21
C ALA A 132 12.90 -0.71 2.77
N VAL A 133 12.02 -0.89 3.75
CA VAL A 133 10.55 -0.93 3.55
C VAL A 133 9.93 0.01 4.56
N ARG A 134 9.22 1.02 4.06
CA ARG A 134 8.56 2.04 4.89
C ARG A 134 7.11 2.23 4.47
N GLY A 135 6.24 2.04 5.43
CA GLY A 135 4.83 2.37 5.33
C GLY A 135 4.49 3.65 6.06
N ASN A 136 3.19 3.93 6.17
CA ASN A 136 2.67 5.05 6.93
C ASN A 136 2.84 4.81 8.44
N ARG A 137 3.36 5.82 9.15
CA ARG A 137 3.56 5.84 10.60
C ARG A 137 2.83 7.01 11.25
N PRO A 138 2.37 6.85 12.50
CA PRO A 138 1.79 7.97 13.25
C PRO A 138 2.73 9.17 13.28
N GLY A 139 2.18 10.36 13.03
CA GLY A 139 2.95 11.62 13.04
C GLY A 139 3.74 11.92 11.77
N VAL A 140 3.76 11.02 10.79
CA VAL A 140 4.36 11.27 9.46
C VAL A 140 3.24 11.51 8.45
N PRO A 141 3.26 12.63 7.71
CA PRO A 141 2.28 12.87 6.65
C PRO A 141 2.32 11.78 5.57
N THR A 142 1.15 11.43 5.04
CA THR A 142 1.03 10.47 3.93
C THR A 142 1.37 11.11 2.59
N LYS A 143 1.75 10.30 1.59
CA LYS A 143 1.85 10.77 0.20
C LYS A 143 0.54 11.46 -0.21
N PRO A 144 0.57 12.59 -0.94
CA PRO A 144 1.71 13.14 -1.68
C PRO A 144 2.66 14.07 -0.89
N ASP A 145 2.54 14.18 0.45
CA ASP A 145 3.51 14.93 1.24
C ASP A 145 4.89 14.27 1.11
N PRO A 146 5.95 15.03 0.77
CA PRO A 146 7.25 14.44 0.48
C PRO A 146 8.09 14.14 1.72
N THR A 147 7.65 14.52 2.92
CA THR A 147 8.43 14.42 4.17
C THR A 147 8.93 12.99 4.41
N GLY A 148 8.04 12.00 4.33
CA GLY A 148 8.41 10.60 4.52
C GLY A 148 9.36 10.06 3.45
N LEU A 149 9.20 10.54 2.21
CA LEU A 149 10.07 10.16 1.10
C LEU A 149 11.50 10.67 1.31
N TYR A 150 11.66 11.95 1.67
CA TYR A 150 12.97 12.51 1.94
C TYR A 150 13.65 11.88 3.17
N ALA A 151 12.88 11.53 4.19
CA ALA A 151 13.41 10.80 5.35
C ALA A 151 13.96 9.43 4.95
N LEU A 152 13.24 8.68 4.10
CA LEU A 152 13.71 7.41 3.56
C LEU A 152 14.95 7.57 2.70
N MET A 153 14.99 8.58 1.83
CA MET A 153 16.17 8.87 1.00
C MET A 153 17.39 9.20 1.85
N THR A 154 17.22 9.96 2.93
CA THR A 154 18.31 10.29 3.89
C THR A 154 18.82 9.01 4.57
N GLU A 155 17.92 8.13 5.03
CA GLU A 155 18.27 6.84 5.63
C GLU A 155 19.12 5.96 4.69
N LEU A 156 18.77 5.98 3.39
CA LEU A 156 19.43 5.20 2.35
C LEU A 156 20.73 5.86 1.84
N GLY A 157 21.00 7.12 2.21
CA GLY A 157 22.08 7.92 1.60
C GLY A 157 21.85 8.18 0.10
N ALA A 158 20.58 8.20 -0.33
CA ALA A 158 20.21 8.32 -1.74
C ALA A 158 20.32 9.77 -2.23
N ASP A 159 20.94 9.95 -3.40
CA ASP A 159 21.00 11.24 -4.09
C ASP A 159 19.68 11.49 -4.84
N PRO A 160 18.95 12.60 -4.58
CA PRO A 160 17.72 12.93 -5.29
C PRO A 160 17.86 12.98 -6.82
N THR A 161 19.05 13.39 -7.31
CA THR A 161 19.32 13.51 -8.75
C THR A 161 19.57 12.15 -9.44
N ALA A 162 19.81 11.10 -8.61
CA ALA A 162 20.04 9.73 -9.05
C ALA A 162 18.97 8.75 -8.52
N THR A 163 17.85 9.27 -8.01
CA THR A 163 16.74 8.48 -7.46
C THR A 163 15.51 8.57 -8.36
N LEU A 164 14.89 7.44 -8.61
CA LEU A 164 13.60 7.32 -9.30
C LEU A 164 12.54 6.85 -8.30
N PHE A 165 11.38 7.50 -8.26
CA PHE A 165 10.19 6.99 -7.58
C PHE A 165 9.22 6.41 -8.61
N MET A 166 8.76 5.17 -8.37
CA MET A 166 7.77 4.48 -9.18
C MET A 166 6.49 4.27 -8.35
N GLY A 167 5.38 4.80 -8.86
CA GLY A 167 4.06 4.70 -8.25
C GLY A 167 2.97 4.96 -9.26
N ASP A 168 1.72 4.64 -8.92
CA ASP A 168 0.51 4.92 -9.69
C ASP A 168 -0.07 6.30 -9.38
#